data_ac8cdf91c0ca6c472268cbb2f2e266c3
#
_entry.id   ac8cdf91c0ca6c472268cbb2f2e266c3
#
_cell.length_a   1.000
_cell.length_b   1.000
_cell.length_c   1.000
_cell.angle_alpha   90.00
_cell.angle_beta   90.00
_cell.angle_gamma   90.00
#
_symmetry.space_group_name_H-M   'P 1'
#
loop_
_entity.id
_entity.type
_entity.pdbx_description
1 polymer ?
#
loop_
_entity_poly.entity_id
_entity_poly.type
_entity_poly.pdbx_seq_one_letter_code
_entity_poly.pdbx_strand_id
1 'polypeptide(L)'
;REEAEANLQYILPRKFSLLISKVAEFYFGFGSNEQKYWWIDVRNSPRTAIVGEHAKATPEKVYRFGLAVLPLDLIDGLGIMPVRTTNAEIKTAWSAQGAWMIFREPLASGLTREWWIEVPTMWPGRIRLFDRAGAEVIDARFDQFNVVEGSGPPNALSRHPAKIEVRLPARSTVLKLTLNDMQNRGAKAGQAPYELDRLMKAYRIERTIDVDQPAPGQPVPSPAGASR
;
A
#
# COMPACT_ATOMS: atom_id res chain seq x y z
N ARG A 1 8.76 13.95 15.64
CA ARG A 1 7.74 12.90 15.67
C ARG A 1 6.39 13.57 15.63
N GLU A 2 5.55 13.19 14.70
CA GLU A 2 4.16 13.65 14.62
C GLU A 2 3.23 12.45 14.86
N GLU A 3 2.12 12.70 15.54
CA GLU A 3 1.05 11.73 15.77
C GLU A 3 -0.21 12.21 15.08
N ALA A 4 -0.94 11.29 14.47
CA ALA A 4 -2.18 11.56 13.76
C ALA A 4 -3.10 10.35 13.88
N GLU A 5 -4.40 10.59 13.76
CA GLU A 5 -5.39 9.55 13.63
C GLU A 5 -5.47 9.07 12.17
N ALA A 6 -5.76 7.81 11.98
CA ALA A 6 -5.91 7.26 10.64
C ALA A 6 -7.10 6.31 10.55
N ASN A 7 -7.81 6.35 9.42
CA ASN A 7 -8.83 5.39 9.08
C ASN A 7 -8.36 4.57 7.87
N LEU A 8 -8.12 3.29 8.10
CA LEU A 8 -7.68 2.35 7.08
C LEU A 8 -8.84 1.44 6.70
N GLN A 9 -9.18 1.41 5.42
CA GLN A 9 -10.21 0.53 4.87
C GLN A 9 -9.69 -0.14 3.61
N TYR A 10 -10.10 -1.40 3.39
CA TYR A 10 -9.75 -2.09 2.16
C TYR A 10 -10.80 -3.13 1.76
N ILE A 11 -10.91 -3.36 0.46
CA ILE A 11 -11.61 -4.48 -0.16
C ILE A 11 -10.65 -5.05 -1.21
N LEU A 12 -10.21 -6.28 -0.99
CA LEU A 12 -9.28 -6.94 -1.91
C LEU A 12 -9.90 -7.13 -3.30
N PRO A 13 -9.12 -7.11 -4.38
CA PRO A 13 -7.64 -6.97 -4.38
C PRO A 13 -7.12 -5.53 -4.52
N ARG A 14 -7.95 -4.52 -4.83
CA ARG A 14 -7.44 -3.20 -5.25
C ARG A 14 -8.07 -1.99 -4.57
N LYS A 15 -9.16 -2.17 -3.82
CA LYS A 15 -9.80 -1.05 -3.14
C LYS A 15 -9.13 -0.84 -1.80
N PHE A 16 -8.54 0.33 -1.65
CA PHE A 16 -7.80 0.74 -0.47
C PHE A 16 -8.04 2.21 -0.18
N SER A 17 -8.17 2.56 1.08
CA SER A 17 -8.29 3.93 1.53
C SER A 17 -7.61 4.08 2.87
N LEU A 18 -6.63 4.96 2.96
CA LEU A 18 -6.03 5.42 4.20
C LEU A 18 -6.21 6.94 4.28
N LEU A 19 -7.03 7.36 5.22
CA LEU A 19 -7.31 8.77 5.51
C LEU A 19 -6.62 9.13 6.82
N ILE A 20 -5.79 10.15 6.80
CA ILE A 20 -5.03 10.63 7.95
C ILE A 20 -5.61 11.97 8.38
N SER A 21 -5.96 12.07 9.67
CA SER A 21 -6.54 13.26 10.29
C SER A 21 -5.70 13.69 11.49
N LYS A 22 -5.68 14.99 11.77
CA LYS A 22 -5.07 15.57 12.95
C LYS A 22 -6.05 16.54 13.58
N VAL A 23 -6.35 16.35 14.89
CA VAL A 23 -7.34 17.17 15.61
C VAL A 23 -8.69 17.22 14.87
N ALA A 24 -9.18 16.05 14.43
CA ALA A 24 -10.42 15.86 13.66
C ALA A 24 -10.47 16.53 12.27
N GLU A 25 -9.40 17.18 11.81
CA GLU A 25 -9.31 17.70 10.45
C GLU A 25 -8.61 16.70 9.53
N PHE A 26 -9.19 16.49 8.34
CA PHE A 26 -8.54 15.68 7.30
C PHE A 26 -7.27 16.39 6.82
N TYR A 27 -6.20 15.62 6.74
CA TYR A 27 -4.87 16.14 6.52
C TYR A 27 -4.27 15.62 5.22
N PHE A 28 -4.34 14.33 5.06
CA PHE A 28 -3.76 13.64 3.92
C PHE A 28 -4.46 12.30 3.72
N GLY A 29 -4.58 11.85 2.49
CA GLY A 29 -5.11 10.54 2.20
C GLY A 29 -4.52 9.95 0.95
N PHE A 30 -4.50 8.63 0.92
CA PHE A 30 -4.22 7.93 -0.30
C PHE A 30 -5.10 6.69 -0.41
N GLY A 31 -5.34 6.29 -1.66
CA GLY A 31 -6.22 5.18 -1.91
C GLY A 31 -6.16 4.69 -3.33
N SER A 32 -6.98 3.69 -3.56
CA SER A 32 -7.12 3.09 -4.89
C SER A 32 -8.50 2.45 -5.05
N ASN A 33 -8.87 2.26 -6.30
CA ASN A 33 -9.98 1.43 -6.74
C ASN A 33 -9.52 0.46 -7.84
N GLU A 34 -10.42 -0.15 -8.58
CA GLU A 34 -10.08 -1.13 -9.62
C GLU A 34 -9.19 -0.57 -10.74
N GLN A 35 -9.27 0.74 -11.01
CA GLN A 35 -8.61 1.35 -12.16
C GLN A 35 -7.52 2.33 -11.76
N LYS A 36 -7.75 3.14 -10.71
CA LYS A 36 -6.95 4.30 -10.35
C LYS A 36 -6.38 4.18 -8.95
N TYR A 37 -5.30 4.90 -8.76
CA TYR A 37 -4.74 5.19 -7.45
C TYR A 37 -4.58 6.72 -7.29
N TRP A 38 -4.55 7.20 -6.04
CA TRP A 38 -4.46 8.63 -5.76
C TRP A 38 -3.83 8.93 -4.42
N TRP A 39 -3.31 10.15 -4.32
CA TRP A 39 -2.95 10.83 -3.10
C TRP A 39 -3.69 12.16 -3.05
N ILE A 40 -4.21 12.52 -1.87
CA ILE A 40 -4.93 13.77 -1.62
C ILE A 40 -4.18 14.50 -0.51
N ASP A 41 -3.72 15.72 -0.80
CA ASP A 41 -3.10 16.61 0.17
C ASP A 41 -3.95 17.89 0.29
N VAL A 42 -4.48 18.12 1.47
CA VAL A 42 -5.31 19.30 1.76
C VAL A 42 -4.62 20.31 2.68
N ARG A 43 -3.38 20.05 3.09
CA ARG A 43 -2.60 20.93 3.96
C ARG A 43 -2.16 22.21 3.27
N ASN A 44 -1.93 22.10 1.99
CA ASN A 44 -1.39 23.17 1.16
C ASN A 44 -2.48 23.73 0.26
N SER A 45 -2.38 25.04 -0.08
CA SER A 45 -3.18 25.64 -1.14
C SER A 45 -2.33 25.74 -2.41
N PRO A 46 -2.85 25.33 -3.54
CA PRO A 46 -4.16 24.68 -3.76
C PRO A 46 -4.21 23.25 -3.22
N ARG A 47 -5.38 22.85 -2.68
CA ARG A 47 -5.65 21.45 -2.29
C ARG A 47 -5.49 20.55 -3.51
N THR A 48 -4.64 19.56 -3.40
CA THR A 48 -4.17 18.83 -4.58
C THR A 48 -4.48 17.32 -4.48
N ALA A 49 -4.98 16.76 -5.57
CA ALA A 49 -5.01 15.32 -5.79
C ALA A 49 -3.97 14.93 -6.87
N ILE A 50 -3.17 13.93 -6.58
CA ILE A 50 -2.26 13.28 -7.53
C ILE A 50 -2.93 11.96 -7.90
N VAL A 51 -3.17 11.72 -9.19
CA VAL A 51 -3.96 10.58 -9.68
C VAL A 51 -3.17 9.85 -10.76
N GLY A 52 -3.26 8.51 -10.77
CA GLY A 52 -2.69 7.67 -11.82
C GLY A 52 -3.52 6.41 -12.06
N GLU A 53 -3.29 5.75 -13.17
CA GLU A 53 -3.92 4.48 -13.54
C GLU A 53 -3.01 3.30 -13.16
N HIS A 54 -3.57 2.23 -12.59
CA HIS A 54 -2.79 1.03 -12.25
C HIS A 54 -2.09 0.41 -13.45
N ALA A 55 -2.73 0.44 -14.62
CA ALA A 55 -2.17 -0.11 -15.85
C ALA A 55 -0.91 0.62 -16.34
N LYS A 56 -0.73 1.87 -15.92
CA LYS A 56 0.39 2.74 -16.32
C LYS A 56 1.35 3.03 -15.17
N ALA A 57 1.11 2.44 -14.00
CA ALA A 57 1.86 2.71 -12.79
C ALA A 57 3.31 2.24 -12.91
N THR A 58 4.25 3.13 -12.61
CA THR A 58 5.67 2.79 -12.41
C THR A 58 6.21 3.53 -11.19
N PRO A 59 7.19 2.97 -10.48
CA PRO A 59 7.81 3.63 -9.34
C PRO A 59 8.36 5.03 -9.68
N GLU A 60 8.97 5.20 -10.86
CA GLU A 60 9.58 6.46 -11.29
C GLU A 60 8.55 7.58 -11.42
N LYS A 61 7.34 7.25 -11.88
CA LYS A 61 6.27 8.24 -12.00
C LYS A 61 5.85 8.80 -10.65
N VAL A 62 5.72 7.97 -9.63
CA VAL A 62 5.32 8.41 -8.30
C VAL A 62 6.46 9.09 -7.56
N TYR A 63 7.69 8.63 -7.73
CA TYR A 63 8.88 9.26 -7.13
C TYR A 63 9.07 10.71 -7.55
N ARG A 64 8.72 11.09 -8.78
CA ARG A 64 8.74 12.48 -9.26
C ARG A 64 7.87 13.43 -8.43
N PHE A 65 6.82 12.92 -7.81
CA PHE A 65 5.94 13.67 -6.93
C PHE A 65 6.29 13.53 -5.45
N GLY A 66 7.48 13.01 -5.14
CA GLY A 66 7.94 12.86 -3.76
C GLY A 66 7.30 11.67 -3.01
N LEU A 67 6.54 10.84 -3.71
CA LEU A 67 5.90 9.66 -3.13
C LEU A 67 6.90 8.51 -3.09
N ALA A 68 6.94 7.79 -1.97
CA ALA A 68 7.94 6.76 -1.76
C ALA A 68 7.57 5.42 -2.40
N VAL A 69 6.28 5.15 -2.55
CA VAL A 69 5.74 3.86 -3.00
C VAL A 69 4.41 4.04 -3.70
N LEU A 70 4.02 3.08 -4.52
CA LEU A 70 2.67 2.97 -5.06
C LEU A 70 1.69 2.53 -3.95
N PRO A 71 0.41 2.93 -3.99
CA PRO A 71 -0.58 2.50 -3.00
C PRO A 71 -0.72 0.98 -2.88
N LEU A 72 -0.67 0.24 -3.98
CA LEU A 72 -0.72 -1.22 -3.94
C LEU A 72 0.52 -1.83 -3.30
N ASP A 73 1.71 -1.27 -3.53
CA ASP A 73 2.94 -1.74 -2.88
C ASP A 73 2.89 -1.49 -1.36
N LEU A 74 2.23 -0.40 -0.94
CA LEU A 74 2.00 -0.18 0.49
C LEU A 74 1.05 -1.23 1.08
N ILE A 75 -0.04 -1.58 0.38
CA ILE A 75 -0.95 -2.65 0.80
C ILE A 75 -0.18 -3.97 0.93
N ASP A 76 0.68 -4.27 -0.04
CA ASP A 76 1.57 -5.43 0.00
C ASP A 76 2.52 -5.38 1.20
N GLY A 77 3.10 -4.21 1.46
CA GLY A 77 3.99 -3.98 2.61
C GLY A 77 3.27 -4.03 3.96
N LEU A 78 1.99 -3.66 4.03
CA LEU A 78 1.18 -3.75 5.25
C LEU A 78 0.68 -5.18 5.56
N GLY A 79 0.99 -6.15 4.72
CA GLY A 79 0.55 -7.54 4.93
C GLY A 79 -0.94 -7.77 4.72
N ILE A 80 -1.62 -6.86 4.06
CA ILE A 80 -3.06 -6.95 3.75
C ILE A 80 -3.30 -7.98 2.65
N MET A 81 -2.42 -8.00 1.64
CA MET A 81 -2.52 -8.95 0.53
C MET A 81 -1.98 -10.32 0.95
N PRO A 82 -2.76 -11.39 0.78
CA PRO A 82 -2.30 -12.74 1.13
C PRO A 82 -1.13 -13.19 0.25
N VAL A 83 -0.38 -14.19 0.74
CA VAL A 83 0.60 -14.91 -0.08
C VAL A 83 -0.15 -15.64 -1.21
N ARG A 84 0.32 -15.50 -2.44
CA ARG A 84 -0.28 -16.18 -3.61
C ARG A 84 0.26 -17.59 -3.73
N THR A 85 -0.25 -18.52 -2.92
CA THR A 85 0.24 -19.91 -2.85
C THR A 85 0.18 -20.69 -4.17
N THR A 86 -0.58 -20.20 -5.15
CA THR A 86 -0.67 -20.81 -6.50
C THR A 86 0.38 -20.29 -7.48
N ASN A 87 1.22 -19.35 -7.09
CA ASN A 87 2.28 -18.85 -7.96
C ASN A 87 3.47 -19.81 -7.94
N ALA A 88 3.75 -20.44 -9.09
CA ALA A 88 4.89 -21.36 -9.26
C ALA A 88 6.27 -20.67 -9.09
N GLU A 89 6.32 -19.34 -9.10
CA GLU A 89 7.55 -18.58 -8.93
C GLU A 89 7.90 -18.29 -7.47
N ILE A 90 7.07 -18.72 -6.51
CA ILE A 90 7.38 -18.56 -5.08
C ILE A 90 8.59 -19.43 -4.73
N LYS A 91 9.60 -18.77 -4.15
CA LYS A 91 10.78 -19.43 -3.58
C LYS A 91 10.68 -19.45 -2.07
N THR A 92 11.04 -20.55 -1.47
CA THR A 92 11.08 -20.71 -0.01
C THR A 92 12.52 -20.84 0.47
N ALA A 93 12.80 -20.27 1.62
CA ALA A 93 14.09 -20.39 2.30
C ALA A 93 13.89 -20.39 3.82
N TRP A 94 14.92 -20.76 4.55
CA TRP A 94 14.98 -20.67 6.01
C TRP A 94 15.99 -19.60 6.41
N SER A 95 15.70 -18.87 7.48
CA SER A 95 16.72 -18.02 8.08
C SER A 95 17.88 -18.86 8.63
N ALA A 96 19.04 -18.25 8.78
CA ALA A 96 20.26 -18.96 9.25
C ALA A 96 20.06 -19.64 10.62
N GLN A 97 19.21 -19.07 11.48
CA GLN A 97 18.89 -19.63 12.81
C GLN A 97 17.66 -20.56 12.79
N GLY A 98 17.03 -20.80 11.64
CA GLY A 98 15.85 -21.65 11.52
C GLY A 98 14.56 -21.08 12.16
N ALA A 99 14.60 -19.86 12.71
CA ALA A 99 13.45 -19.26 13.38
C ALA A 99 12.38 -18.74 12.42
N TRP A 100 12.74 -18.50 11.17
CA TRP A 100 11.88 -17.89 10.16
C TRP A 100 11.85 -18.73 8.89
N MET A 101 10.65 -18.95 8.38
CA MET A 101 10.40 -19.42 7.01
C MET A 101 10.18 -18.20 6.13
N ILE A 102 10.92 -18.10 5.04
CA ILE A 102 10.91 -16.95 4.14
C ILE A 102 10.28 -17.36 2.82
N PHE A 103 9.19 -16.69 2.46
CA PHE A 103 8.56 -16.82 1.14
C PHE A 103 8.90 -15.61 0.30
N ARG A 104 9.47 -15.83 -0.87
CA ARG A 104 9.81 -14.77 -1.82
C ARG A 104 8.98 -14.92 -3.07
N GLU A 105 8.23 -13.89 -3.43
CA GLU A 105 7.38 -13.86 -4.61
C GLU A 105 7.56 -12.57 -5.43
N PRO A 106 7.53 -12.65 -6.77
CA PRO A 106 7.47 -11.46 -7.62
C PRO A 106 6.07 -10.85 -7.58
N LEU A 107 6.02 -9.52 -7.57
CA LEU A 107 4.78 -8.74 -7.65
C LEU A 107 4.56 -8.20 -9.07
N ALA A 108 3.31 -7.93 -9.41
CA ALA A 108 2.94 -7.34 -10.70
C ALA A 108 3.55 -5.95 -10.93
N SER A 109 3.89 -5.22 -9.87
CA SER A 109 4.61 -3.94 -9.93
C SER A 109 6.07 -4.06 -10.36
N GLY A 110 6.60 -5.29 -10.43
CA GLY A 110 8.00 -5.58 -10.69
C GLY A 110 8.89 -5.54 -9.44
N LEU A 111 8.29 -5.36 -8.27
CA LEU A 111 8.98 -5.57 -6.99
C LEU A 111 9.03 -7.06 -6.64
N THR A 112 9.87 -7.40 -5.69
CA THR A 112 9.90 -8.72 -5.05
C THR A 112 9.47 -8.58 -3.61
N ARG A 113 8.50 -9.37 -3.16
CA ARG A 113 8.03 -9.41 -1.77
C ARG A 113 8.62 -10.60 -1.04
N GLU A 114 9.14 -10.38 0.15
CA GLU A 114 9.50 -11.42 1.11
C GLU A 114 8.56 -11.38 2.31
N TRP A 115 7.95 -12.53 2.60
CA TRP A 115 7.25 -12.81 3.83
C TRP A 115 8.16 -13.57 4.79
N TRP A 116 8.31 -13.09 5.99
CA TRP A 116 9.03 -13.76 7.07
C TRP A 116 8.02 -14.28 8.07
N ILE A 117 7.79 -15.58 8.04
CA ILE A 117 6.84 -16.28 8.90
C ILE A 117 7.59 -16.87 10.08
N GLU A 118 7.20 -16.52 11.29
CA GLU A 118 7.76 -17.06 12.52
C GLU A 118 7.30 -18.52 12.69
N VAL A 119 8.24 -19.44 12.79
CA VAL A 119 7.93 -20.89 12.75
C VAL A 119 7.04 -21.37 13.90
N PRO A 120 7.29 -20.96 15.17
CA PRO A 120 6.45 -21.43 16.29
C PRO A 120 5.00 -20.95 16.23
N THR A 121 4.76 -19.77 15.71
CA THR A 121 3.43 -19.15 15.66
C THR A 121 2.74 -19.26 14.32
N MET A 122 3.51 -19.49 13.27
CA MET A 122 3.09 -19.42 11.86
C MET A 122 2.51 -18.05 11.49
N TRP A 123 2.93 -16.97 12.17
CA TRP A 123 2.50 -15.62 11.88
C TRP A 123 3.56 -14.84 11.12
N PRO A 124 3.12 -13.92 10.24
CA PRO A 124 4.05 -13.02 9.57
C PRO A 124 4.60 -12.02 10.59
N GLY A 125 5.88 -12.08 10.88
CA GLY A 125 6.55 -11.09 11.74
C GLY A 125 7.17 -9.94 10.95
N ARG A 126 7.40 -10.15 9.63
CA ARG A 126 8.03 -9.13 8.79
C ARG A 126 7.67 -9.33 7.32
N ILE A 127 7.52 -8.20 6.60
CA ILE A 127 7.47 -8.15 5.14
C ILE A 127 8.54 -7.20 4.64
N ARG A 128 9.23 -7.58 3.57
CA ARG A 128 10.19 -6.73 2.88
C ARG A 128 9.85 -6.66 1.41
N LEU A 129 9.93 -5.48 0.83
CA LEU A 129 9.82 -5.30 -0.62
C LEU A 129 11.16 -4.83 -1.17
N PHE A 130 11.55 -5.39 -2.29
CA PHE A 130 12.78 -5.08 -3.00
C PHE A 130 12.47 -4.64 -4.42
N ASP A 131 13.21 -3.69 -4.92
CA ASP A 131 13.16 -3.31 -6.33
C ASP A 131 13.91 -4.34 -7.22
N ARG A 132 13.92 -4.06 -8.54
CA ARG A 132 14.60 -4.93 -9.52
C ARG A 132 16.13 -4.98 -9.35
N ALA A 133 16.71 -3.97 -8.72
CA ALA A 133 18.13 -3.91 -8.41
C ALA A 133 18.46 -4.65 -7.09
N GLY A 134 17.45 -5.13 -6.38
CA GLY A 134 17.60 -5.78 -5.08
C GLY A 134 17.70 -4.80 -3.91
N ALA A 135 17.47 -3.50 -4.13
CA ALA A 135 17.42 -2.53 -3.06
C ALA A 135 16.09 -2.63 -2.28
N GLU A 136 16.18 -2.57 -0.95
CA GLU A 136 15.02 -2.61 -0.08
C GLU A 136 14.25 -1.29 -0.15
N VAL A 137 12.96 -1.35 -0.53
CA VAL A 137 12.07 -0.19 -0.64
C VAL A 137 11.09 -0.09 0.52
N ILE A 138 10.71 -1.23 1.11
CA ILE A 138 9.87 -1.30 2.31
C ILE A 138 10.42 -2.39 3.24
N ASP A 139 10.48 -2.07 4.54
CA ASP A 139 10.66 -3.04 5.63
C ASP A 139 9.53 -2.84 6.63
N ALA A 140 8.57 -3.74 6.67
CA ALA A 140 7.45 -3.71 7.60
C ALA A 140 7.58 -4.81 8.65
N ARG A 141 7.37 -4.47 9.91
CA ARG A 141 7.39 -5.39 11.04
C ARG A 141 6.05 -5.39 11.74
N PHE A 142 5.61 -6.56 12.14
CA PHE A 142 4.31 -6.80 12.75
C PHE A 142 4.44 -7.27 14.18
N ASP A 143 3.56 -6.79 15.01
CA ASP A 143 3.50 -7.16 16.43
C ASP A 143 2.06 -7.11 16.95
N GLN A 144 1.81 -7.82 18.03
CA GLN A 144 0.56 -7.81 18.78
C GLN A 144 -0.66 -8.16 17.92
N PHE A 145 -0.75 -9.42 17.51
CA PHE A 145 -1.85 -9.91 16.67
C PHE A 145 -3.18 -10.02 17.42
N ASN A 146 -4.20 -9.34 16.93
CA ASN A 146 -5.57 -9.41 17.42
C ASN A 146 -6.46 -10.26 16.52
N VAL A 147 -7.42 -10.92 17.11
CA VAL A 147 -8.47 -11.64 16.39
C VAL A 147 -9.49 -10.63 15.84
N VAL A 148 -9.84 -10.76 14.56
CA VAL A 148 -10.91 -9.97 13.93
C VAL A 148 -12.09 -10.90 13.68
N GLU A 149 -13.21 -10.64 14.36
CA GLU A 149 -14.41 -11.43 14.19
C GLU A 149 -14.97 -11.35 12.78
N GLY A 150 -15.53 -12.47 12.31
CA GLY A 150 -16.16 -12.55 10.98
C GLY A 150 -15.16 -12.52 9.81
N SER A 151 -13.86 -12.61 10.07
CA SER A 151 -12.85 -12.71 9.03
C SER A 151 -12.30 -14.14 8.95
N GLY A 152 -12.45 -14.80 7.81
CA GLY A 152 -11.95 -16.14 7.56
C GLY A 152 -13.04 -17.22 7.49
N PRO A 153 -12.69 -18.46 7.17
CA PRO A 153 -13.61 -19.59 7.19
C PRO A 153 -14.13 -19.85 8.63
N PRO A 154 -15.29 -20.51 8.80
CA PRO A 154 -15.99 -20.63 10.08
C PRO A 154 -15.15 -21.15 11.26
N ASN A 155 -14.06 -21.86 10.97
CA ASN A 155 -13.19 -22.47 11.98
C ASN A 155 -11.78 -21.83 12.05
N ALA A 156 -11.51 -20.77 11.32
CA ALA A 156 -10.23 -20.07 11.32
C ALA A 156 -10.44 -18.60 11.69
N LEU A 157 -10.10 -18.26 12.92
CA LEU A 157 -10.06 -16.86 13.35
C LEU A 157 -8.93 -16.14 12.61
N SER A 158 -9.29 -15.18 11.77
CA SER A 158 -8.30 -14.33 11.11
C SER A 158 -7.64 -13.42 12.15
N ARG A 159 -6.32 -13.42 12.17
CA ARG A 159 -5.54 -12.56 13.06
C ARG A 159 -4.86 -11.48 12.24
N HIS A 160 -4.93 -10.26 12.73
CA HIS A 160 -4.30 -9.10 12.11
C HIS A 160 -3.34 -8.43 13.10
N PRO A 161 -2.21 -7.90 12.63
CA PRO A 161 -1.29 -7.20 13.50
C PRO A 161 -1.97 -5.95 14.07
N ALA A 162 -1.86 -5.74 15.37
CA ALA A 162 -2.32 -4.52 16.01
C ALA A 162 -1.27 -3.41 15.94
N LYS A 163 -0.02 -3.76 15.76
CA LYS A 163 1.08 -2.82 15.57
C LYS A 163 1.88 -3.15 14.32
N ILE A 164 2.12 -2.11 13.52
CA ILE A 164 2.91 -2.21 12.29
C ILE A 164 3.93 -1.08 12.29
N GLU A 165 5.21 -1.41 12.12
CA GLU A 165 6.26 -0.44 11.87
C GLU A 165 6.72 -0.60 10.42
N VAL A 166 6.51 0.42 9.59
CA VAL A 166 6.94 0.45 8.19
C VAL A 166 8.10 1.40 8.05
N ARG A 167 9.21 0.91 7.54
CA ARG A 167 10.38 1.71 7.18
C ARG A 167 10.45 1.85 5.67
N LEU A 168 10.70 3.07 5.23
CA LEU A 168 10.94 3.43 3.83
C LEU A 168 12.40 3.91 3.70
N PRO A 169 13.37 3.00 3.43
CA PRO A 169 14.80 3.32 3.52
C PRO A 169 15.21 4.49 2.63
N ALA A 170 14.72 4.54 1.40
CA ALA A 170 15.03 5.60 0.43
C ALA A 170 14.61 7.01 0.89
N ARG A 171 13.72 7.12 1.88
CA ARG A 171 13.23 8.39 2.42
C ARG A 171 13.60 8.61 3.88
N SER A 172 14.34 7.69 4.49
CA SER A 172 14.63 7.71 5.93
C SER A 172 13.38 7.91 6.78
N THR A 173 12.24 7.39 6.31
CA THR A 173 10.93 7.57 6.93
C THR A 173 10.53 6.31 7.66
N VAL A 174 9.98 6.47 8.87
CA VAL A 174 9.39 5.41 9.67
C VAL A 174 7.95 5.78 9.98
N LEU A 175 7.02 4.90 9.58
CA LEU A 175 5.60 5.00 9.92
C LEU A 175 5.29 3.93 10.97
N LYS A 176 4.69 4.35 12.10
CA LYS A 176 4.22 3.43 13.13
C LYS A 176 2.70 3.50 13.18
N LEU A 177 2.06 2.37 12.97
CA LEU A 177 0.61 2.23 13.01
C LEU A 177 0.22 1.42 14.24
N THR A 178 -0.76 1.91 14.99
CA THR A 178 -1.49 1.13 15.99
C THR A 178 -2.91 0.97 15.47
N LEU A 179 -3.32 -0.26 15.22
CA LEU A 179 -4.62 -0.58 14.66
C LEU A 179 -5.58 -0.94 15.79
N ASN A 180 -6.56 -0.06 16.02
CA ASN A 180 -7.64 -0.26 16.96
C ASN A 180 -8.94 -0.52 16.18
N ASP A 181 -9.93 -1.09 16.84
CA ASP A 181 -11.29 -1.26 16.32
C ASP A 181 -11.39 -1.94 14.95
N MET A 182 -10.54 -2.94 14.73
CA MET A 182 -10.52 -3.70 13.49
C MET A 182 -11.83 -4.48 13.32
N GLN A 183 -12.50 -4.30 12.19
CA GLN A 183 -13.78 -4.93 11.89
C GLN A 183 -13.81 -5.50 10.47
N ASN A 184 -14.34 -6.69 10.32
CA ASN A 184 -14.74 -7.20 9.02
C ASN A 184 -16.21 -6.81 8.75
N ARG A 185 -16.42 -5.88 7.85
CA ARG A 185 -17.75 -5.41 7.46
C ARG A 185 -18.42 -6.27 6.38
N GLY A 186 -17.66 -7.15 5.73
CA GLY A 186 -18.17 -8.01 4.65
C GLY A 186 -18.95 -7.22 3.59
N ALA A 187 -20.16 -7.69 3.24
CA ALA A 187 -21.02 -7.03 2.27
C ALA A 187 -21.54 -5.64 2.70
N LYS A 188 -21.40 -5.28 3.98
CA LYS A 188 -21.80 -3.96 4.52
C LYS A 188 -20.71 -2.90 4.32
N ALA A 189 -19.56 -3.26 3.76
CA ALA A 189 -18.50 -2.31 3.48
C ALA A 189 -18.97 -1.28 2.43
N GLY A 190 -19.00 -0.01 2.82
CA GLY A 190 -19.39 1.08 1.93
C GLY A 190 -18.38 1.29 0.80
N GLN A 191 -18.85 1.77 -0.36
CA GLN A 191 -17.97 2.05 -1.51
C GLN A 191 -17.39 3.47 -1.49
N ALA A 192 -18.00 4.37 -0.74
CA ALA A 192 -17.63 5.79 -0.70
C ALA A 192 -16.13 6.09 -0.51
N PRO A 193 -15.38 5.38 0.33
CA PRO A 193 -13.94 5.61 0.51
C PRO A 193 -13.09 5.30 -0.73
N TYR A 194 -13.65 4.61 -1.73
CA TYR A 194 -12.97 4.19 -2.95
C TYR A 194 -13.46 4.94 -4.20
N GLU A 195 -14.33 5.94 -4.01
CA GLU A 195 -14.89 6.78 -5.07
C GLU A 195 -14.09 8.09 -5.14
N LEU A 196 -13.10 8.15 -6.04
CA LEU A 196 -12.21 9.31 -6.16
C LEU A 196 -12.98 10.63 -6.34
N ASP A 197 -13.95 10.67 -7.26
CA ASP A 197 -14.71 11.89 -7.55
C ASP A 197 -15.48 12.40 -6.34
N ARG A 198 -16.02 11.48 -5.54
CA ARG A 198 -16.68 11.80 -4.29
C ARG A 198 -15.72 12.37 -3.25
N LEU A 199 -14.53 11.80 -3.13
CA LEU A 199 -13.48 12.28 -2.24
C LEU A 199 -13.00 13.68 -2.68
N MET A 200 -12.75 13.85 -3.99
CA MET A 200 -12.34 15.15 -4.55
C MET A 200 -13.35 16.25 -4.22
N LYS A 201 -14.64 15.96 -4.39
CA LYS A 201 -15.71 16.91 -4.05
C LYS A 201 -15.80 17.15 -2.54
N ALA A 202 -15.76 16.11 -1.72
CA ALA A 202 -15.84 16.21 -0.26
C ALA A 202 -14.71 17.03 0.34
N TYR A 203 -13.49 16.87 -0.17
CA TYR A 203 -12.30 17.57 0.31
C TYR A 203 -11.99 18.85 -0.46
N ARG A 204 -12.88 19.26 -1.38
CA ARG A 204 -12.77 20.50 -2.18
C ARG A 204 -11.41 20.61 -2.86
N ILE A 205 -11.06 19.57 -3.63
CA ILE A 205 -9.80 19.54 -4.37
C ILE A 205 -9.85 20.59 -5.48
N GLU A 206 -8.85 21.46 -5.52
CA GLU A 206 -8.73 22.60 -6.44
C GLU A 206 -7.84 22.26 -7.63
N ARG A 207 -6.90 21.32 -7.42
CA ARG A 207 -5.92 20.92 -8.45
C ARG A 207 -5.82 19.41 -8.54
N THR A 208 -5.86 18.89 -9.76
CA THR A 208 -5.58 17.50 -10.04
C THR A 208 -4.32 17.39 -10.89
N ILE A 209 -3.40 16.51 -10.49
CA ILE A 209 -2.18 16.19 -11.22
C ILE A 209 -2.30 14.75 -11.68
N ASP A 210 -2.30 14.54 -12.98
CA ASP A 210 -2.28 13.22 -13.60
C ASP A 210 -0.83 12.78 -13.77
N VAL A 211 -0.40 11.75 -13.05
CA VAL A 211 0.98 11.23 -13.11
C VAL A 211 1.27 10.52 -14.42
N ASP A 212 0.25 10.16 -15.17
CA ASP A 212 0.39 9.47 -16.44
C ASP A 212 0.62 10.42 -17.62
N GLN A 213 0.40 11.72 -17.41
CA GLN A 213 0.74 12.74 -18.37
C GLN A 213 2.20 13.20 -18.20
N PRO A 214 2.87 13.56 -19.30
CA PRO A 214 4.20 14.16 -19.22
C PRO A 214 4.12 15.45 -18.41
N ALA A 215 5.16 15.72 -17.62
CA ALA A 215 5.23 16.98 -16.88
C ALA A 215 5.19 18.17 -17.87
N PRO A 216 4.51 19.27 -17.52
CA PRO A 216 4.51 20.47 -18.37
C PRO A 216 5.93 20.85 -18.77
N GLY A 217 6.24 20.89 -20.06
CA GLY A 217 7.56 21.23 -20.59
C GLY A 217 8.50 20.04 -20.86
N GLN A 218 8.13 18.80 -20.56
CA GLN A 218 8.90 17.65 -21.06
C GLN A 218 8.41 17.25 -22.47
N PRO A 219 9.33 17.03 -23.42
CA PRO A 219 8.96 16.54 -24.75
C PRO A 219 8.31 15.15 -24.59
N VAL A 220 7.18 14.96 -25.24
CA VAL A 220 6.53 13.65 -25.34
C VAL A 220 7.54 12.70 -26.00
N PRO A 221 7.90 11.56 -25.38
CA PRO A 221 8.76 10.61 -26.05
C PRO A 221 8.07 10.19 -27.36
N SER A 222 8.72 10.46 -28.48
CA SER A 222 8.24 9.97 -29.79
C SER A 222 8.07 8.46 -29.70
N PRO A 223 6.98 7.91 -30.23
CA PRO A 223 6.84 6.46 -30.33
C PRO A 223 8.07 5.95 -31.12
N ALA A 224 8.88 5.11 -30.45
CA ALA A 224 10.03 4.48 -31.06
C ALA A 224 9.58 3.86 -32.39
N GLY A 225 10.21 4.28 -33.47
CA GLY A 225 9.79 4.00 -34.84
C GLY A 225 9.53 2.52 -35.06
N ALA A 226 8.36 2.24 -35.59
CA ALA A 226 8.11 1.03 -36.32
C ALA A 226 9.06 1.02 -37.53
N SER A 227 10.22 0.42 -37.35
CA SER A 227 11.11 0.09 -38.47
C SER A 227 10.38 -0.93 -39.33
N ARG A 228 10.17 -0.56 -40.58
CA ARG A 228 9.69 -1.41 -41.67
C ARG A 228 10.71 -2.52 -41.97
#